data_06a12c8730c385b42f94dd97febb0b51
#
_entry.id   06a12c8730c385b42f94dd97febb0b51
#
_cell.length_a   1.000
_cell.length_b   1.000
_cell.length_c   1.000
_cell.angle_alpha   90.00
_cell.angle_beta   90.00
_cell.angle_gamma   90.00
#
_symmetry.space_group_name_H-M   'P 1'
#
loop_
_entity.id
_entity.type
_entity.pdbx_description
1 polymer ?
#
loop_
_entity_poly.entity_id
_entity_poly.type
_entity_poly.pdbx_seq_one_letter_code
_entity_poly.pdbx_strand_id
1 'polypeptide(L)'
;DASAPLTLARLTDFLRHPARAYLRQRLQVRFEQEDNPVVDEELFQLDGLTEYLLVQQLQQQVAAGLSEPGQVAQAMEDSVRAAVARLTRSGRLPLAGLGERGARALQSSVTPSLREWRQQLDRYAHPAPRRRLLIERDGLVFDDWIDGLRQSCETEESPDADDAQCWLLLDPRNLLNAKGLPHADKLMPVYLRSLALSDSGSR
;
A
#
# COMPACT_ATOMS: atom_id res chain seq x y z
N ASP A 1 23.15 10.83 12.27
CA ASP A 1 24.36 10.04 12.04
C ASP A 1 24.62 9.94 10.55
N ALA A 2 25.69 10.61 10.08
CA ALA A 2 26.08 10.60 8.66
C ALA A 2 26.66 9.22 8.22
N SER A 3 26.85 8.31 9.18
CA SER A 3 27.44 6.99 8.93
C SER A 3 26.43 5.87 8.68
N ALA A 4 25.14 6.10 8.91
CA ALA A 4 24.14 5.07 8.65
C ALA A 4 23.72 5.06 7.16
N PRO A 5 23.68 3.89 6.50
CA PRO A 5 23.32 3.81 5.09
C PRO A 5 21.92 4.38 4.85
N LEU A 6 21.74 4.94 3.68
CA LEU A 6 20.46 5.48 3.24
C LEU A 6 19.56 4.33 2.81
N THR A 7 18.31 4.35 3.26
CA THR A 7 17.27 3.38 2.86
C THR A 7 16.17 4.05 2.04
N LEU A 8 15.40 3.28 1.27
CA LEU A 8 14.23 3.77 0.52
C LEU A 8 13.22 4.48 1.44
N ALA A 9 13.01 3.93 2.63
CA ALA A 9 12.09 4.52 3.61
C ALA A 9 12.59 5.90 4.09
N ARG A 10 13.88 6.01 4.43
CA ARG A 10 14.48 7.30 4.84
C ARG A 10 14.49 8.32 3.72
N LEU A 11 14.80 7.90 2.49
CA LEU A 11 14.77 8.77 1.32
C LEU A 11 13.35 9.27 1.04
N THR A 12 12.37 8.38 1.10
CA THR A 12 10.96 8.72 0.92
C THR A 12 10.47 9.72 1.96
N ASP A 13 10.76 9.47 3.25
CA ASP A 13 10.35 10.37 4.34
C ASP A 13 11.00 11.77 4.19
N PHE A 14 12.28 11.80 3.83
CA PHE A 14 12.98 13.04 3.55
C PHE A 14 12.36 13.83 2.39
N LEU A 15 12.11 13.18 1.26
CA LEU A 15 11.57 13.85 0.08
C LEU A 15 10.11 14.32 0.28
N ARG A 16 9.34 13.61 1.09
CA ARG A 16 7.96 14.03 1.43
C ARG A 16 7.93 15.20 2.40
N HIS A 17 8.83 15.22 3.38
CA HIS A 17 8.83 16.19 4.48
C HIS A 17 10.25 16.66 4.84
N PRO A 18 10.97 17.35 3.93
CA PRO A 18 12.37 17.71 4.15
C PRO A 18 12.60 18.58 5.38
N ALA A 19 11.69 19.54 5.64
CA ALA A 19 11.77 20.38 6.83
C ALA A 19 11.61 19.56 8.13
N ARG A 20 10.65 18.63 8.16
CA ARG A 20 10.43 17.73 9.31
C ARG A 20 11.61 16.81 9.55
N ALA A 21 12.20 16.27 8.47
CA ALA A 21 13.39 15.43 8.56
C ALA A 21 14.58 16.23 9.11
N TYR A 22 14.77 17.46 8.65
CA TYR A 22 15.80 18.37 9.15
C TYR A 22 15.63 18.67 10.66
N LEU A 23 14.44 19.09 11.08
CA LEU A 23 14.12 19.40 12.47
C LEU A 23 14.38 18.20 13.38
N ARG A 24 13.94 17.01 12.96
CA ARG A 24 14.13 15.76 13.72
C ARG A 24 15.60 15.35 13.81
N GLN A 25 16.35 15.42 12.72
CA GLN A 25 17.73 14.90 12.64
C GLN A 25 18.77 15.88 13.17
N ARG A 26 18.59 17.19 12.89
CA ARG A 26 19.56 18.23 13.28
C ARG A 26 19.24 18.90 14.59
N LEU A 27 17.98 19.18 14.85
CA LEU A 27 17.54 19.90 16.03
C LEU A 27 16.94 18.99 17.10
N GLN A 28 16.85 17.68 16.84
CA GLN A 28 16.31 16.65 17.74
C GLN A 28 14.89 16.99 18.27
N VAL A 29 14.14 17.81 17.51
CA VAL A 29 12.76 18.13 17.84
C VAL A 29 11.89 16.91 17.67
N ARG A 30 11.21 16.47 18.71
CA ARG A 30 10.17 15.44 18.66
C ARG A 30 8.82 16.14 18.59
N PHE A 31 8.05 15.81 17.56
CA PHE A 31 6.66 16.20 17.49
C PHE A 31 5.86 15.17 18.28
N GLU A 32 5.28 15.59 19.39
CA GLU A 32 4.33 14.75 20.13
C GLU A 32 3.09 14.57 19.24
N GLN A 33 2.68 13.34 19.06
CA GLN A 33 1.38 13.03 18.49
C GLN A 33 0.40 13.15 19.65
N GLU A 34 -0.52 14.11 19.54
CA GLU A 34 -1.64 14.19 20.49
C GLU A 34 -2.44 12.88 20.35
N ASP A 35 -2.61 12.18 21.47
CA ASP A 35 -3.50 11.03 21.55
C ASP A 35 -4.90 11.51 21.19
N ASN A 36 -5.47 10.97 20.12
CA ASN A 36 -6.84 11.27 19.75
C ASN A 36 -7.75 10.86 20.92
N PRO A 37 -8.54 11.79 21.47
CA PRO A 37 -9.48 11.46 22.51
C PRO A 37 -10.43 10.36 22.02
N VAL A 38 -10.69 9.39 22.86
CA VAL A 38 -11.70 8.37 22.59
C VAL A 38 -13.03 9.10 22.45
N VAL A 39 -13.56 9.13 21.24
CA VAL A 39 -14.85 9.74 20.96
C VAL A 39 -15.91 8.76 21.44
N ASP A 40 -16.59 9.11 22.53
CA ASP A 40 -17.66 8.32 23.17
C ASP A 40 -19.04 8.71 22.60
N GLU A 41 -19.07 9.18 21.35
CA GLU A 41 -20.29 9.58 20.66
C GLU A 41 -20.75 8.51 19.66
N GLU A 42 -22.07 8.31 19.54
CA GLU A 42 -22.64 7.45 18.51
C GLU A 42 -22.25 7.96 17.12
N LEU A 43 -21.69 7.06 16.31
CA LEU A 43 -21.29 7.34 14.94
C LEU A 43 -22.53 7.49 14.05
N PHE A 44 -22.95 8.72 13.78
CA PHE A 44 -24.01 9.02 12.81
C PHE A 44 -23.49 9.01 11.36
N GLN A 45 -22.20 9.30 11.18
CA GLN A 45 -21.53 9.29 9.87
C GLN A 45 -20.06 8.94 10.07
N LEU A 46 -19.51 8.16 9.12
CA LEU A 46 -18.07 7.91 9.08
C LEU A 46 -17.37 9.21 8.65
N ASP A 47 -16.40 9.67 9.42
CA ASP A 47 -15.48 10.68 8.98
C ASP A 47 -14.49 10.11 7.94
N GLY A 48 -13.85 10.98 7.18
CA GLY A 48 -12.96 10.56 6.09
C GLY A 48 -11.74 9.73 6.58
N LEU A 49 -11.28 9.95 7.82
CA LEU A 49 -10.18 9.17 8.39
C LEU A 49 -10.65 7.77 8.77
N THR A 50 -11.79 7.67 9.45
CA THR A 50 -12.37 6.38 9.85
C THR A 50 -12.73 5.56 8.61
N GLU A 51 -13.34 6.16 7.59
CA GLU A 51 -13.62 5.49 6.31
C GLU A 51 -12.35 4.96 5.67
N TYR A 52 -11.29 5.78 5.58
CA TYR A 52 -9.99 5.37 5.06
C TYR A 52 -9.41 4.17 5.81
N LEU A 53 -9.42 4.20 7.15
CA LEU A 53 -8.92 3.11 7.98
C LEU A 53 -9.73 1.82 7.80
N LEU A 54 -11.05 1.92 7.65
CA LEU A 54 -11.91 0.78 7.38
C LEU A 54 -11.65 0.19 5.99
N VAL A 55 -11.49 1.02 4.96
CA VAL A 55 -11.12 0.58 3.61
C VAL A 55 -9.76 -0.14 3.64
N GLN A 56 -8.76 0.45 4.30
CA GLN A 56 -7.44 -0.15 4.45
C GLN A 56 -7.51 -1.51 5.13
N GLN A 57 -8.23 -1.59 6.24
CA GLN A 57 -8.41 -2.85 6.98
C GLN A 57 -9.10 -3.92 6.13
N LEU A 58 -10.17 -3.56 5.41
CA LEU A 58 -10.89 -4.48 4.52
C LEU A 58 -9.99 -5.00 3.40
N GLN A 59 -9.27 -4.09 2.72
CA GLN A 59 -8.34 -4.47 1.66
C GLN A 59 -7.27 -5.43 2.17
N GLN A 60 -6.63 -5.13 3.30
CA GLN A 60 -5.59 -5.98 3.88
C GLN A 60 -6.12 -7.36 4.27
N GLN A 61 -7.29 -7.42 4.93
CA GLN A 61 -7.88 -8.70 5.35
C GLN A 61 -8.26 -9.58 4.17
N VAL A 62 -8.89 -8.99 3.16
CA VAL A 62 -9.32 -9.75 1.98
C VAL A 62 -8.13 -10.11 1.10
N ALA A 63 -7.19 -9.19 0.85
CA ALA A 63 -6.00 -9.45 0.07
C ALA A 63 -5.11 -10.57 0.65
N ALA A 64 -5.00 -10.65 1.98
CA ALA A 64 -4.29 -11.74 2.65
C ALA A 64 -4.90 -13.11 2.35
N GLY A 65 -6.23 -13.19 2.26
CA GLY A 65 -6.94 -14.42 1.89
C GLY A 65 -6.89 -14.76 0.41
N LEU A 66 -6.57 -13.76 -0.45
CA LEU A 66 -6.50 -13.96 -1.90
C LEU A 66 -5.10 -14.36 -2.40
N SER A 67 -4.14 -14.56 -1.51
CA SER A 67 -2.74 -14.84 -1.86
C SER A 67 -2.54 -16.20 -2.53
N GLU A 68 -3.50 -17.12 -2.42
CA GLU A 68 -3.45 -18.42 -3.10
C GLU A 68 -4.00 -18.34 -4.53
N PRO A 69 -3.28 -18.86 -5.53
CA PRO A 69 -3.73 -18.89 -6.91
C PRO A 69 -4.98 -19.79 -7.06
N GLY A 70 -5.90 -19.38 -7.95
CA GLY A 70 -7.06 -20.19 -8.32
C GLY A 70 -8.35 -19.89 -7.56
N GLN A 71 -8.38 -18.90 -6.65
CA GLN A 71 -9.66 -18.50 -6.03
C GLN A 71 -10.56 -17.77 -7.03
N VAL A 72 -11.80 -18.21 -7.11
CA VAL A 72 -12.81 -17.67 -8.04
C VAL A 72 -13.20 -16.25 -7.63
N ALA A 73 -13.48 -15.38 -8.61
CA ALA A 73 -13.94 -13.99 -8.36
C ALA A 73 -15.14 -13.91 -7.40
N GLN A 74 -16.04 -14.89 -7.45
CA GLN A 74 -17.17 -15.00 -6.52
C GLN A 74 -16.73 -15.17 -5.06
N ALA A 75 -15.68 -15.96 -4.80
CA ALA A 75 -15.12 -16.14 -3.46
C ALA A 75 -14.54 -14.83 -2.89
N MET A 76 -13.99 -13.97 -3.75
CA MET A 76 -13.53 -12.64 -3.35
C MET A 76 -14.70 -11.75 -2.92
N GLU A 77 -15.78 -11.68 -3.70
CA GLU A 77 -16.95 -10.87 -3.36
C GLU A 77 -17.62 -11.36 -2.07
N ASP A 78 -17.69 -12.66 -1.87
CA ASP A 78 -18.19 -13.26 -0.62
C ASP A 78 -17.29 -12.93 0.56
N SER A 79 -15.97 -12.92 0.38
CA SER A 79 -15.00 -12.52 1.39
C SER A 79 -15.15 -11.04 1.77
N VAL A 80 -15.34 -10.14 0.79
CA VAL A 80 -15.63 -8.72 1.05
C VAL A 80 -16.92 -8.57 1.84
N ARG A 81 -17.99 -9.25 1.42
CA ARG A 81 -19.30 -9.22 2.10
C ARG A 81 -19.18 -9.71 3.54
N ALA A 82 -18.49 -10.81 3.77
CA ALA A 82 -18.25 -11.35 5.10
C ALA A 82 -17.42 -10.42 5.98
N ALA A 83 -16.41 -9.75 5.42
CA ALA A 83 -15.60 -8.79 6.14
C ALA A 83 -16.40 -7.54 6.54
N VAL A 84 -17.19 -6.98 5.62
CA VAL A 84 -18.09 -5.85 5.89
C VAL A 84 -19.15 -6.24 6.96
N ALA A 85 -19.73 -7.43 6.86
CA ALA A 85 -20.66 -7.92 7.89
C ALA A 85 -20.02 -8.06 9.28
N ARG A 86 -18.73 -8.40 9.36
CA ARG A 86 -17.99 -8.38 10.65
C ARG A 86 -17.86 -6.97 11.20
N LEU A 87 -17.54 -5.97 10.36
CA LEU A 87 -17.46 -4.57 10.77
C LEU A 87 -18.81 -4.06 11.30
N THR A 88 -19.91 -4.41 10.64
CA THR A 88 -21.26 -4.07 11.11
C THR A 88 -21.54 -4.67 12.49
N ARG A 89 -21.27 -5.97 12.67
CA ARG A 89 -21.49 -6.65 13.96
C ARG A 89 -20.59 -6.15 15.09
N SER A 90 -19.41 -5.61 14.77
CA SER A 90 -18.49 -5.05 15.77
C SER A 90 -18.83 -3.61 16.16
N GLY A 91 -19.94 -3.04 15.66
CA GLY A 91 -20.36 -1.67 15.97
C GLY A 91 -19.49 -0.58 15.37
N ARG A 92 -18.64 -0.90 14.37
CA ARG A 92 -17.75 0.07 13.73
C ARG A 92 -18.41 0.87 12.60
N LEU A 93 -19.63 0.51 12.26
CA LEU A 93 -20.49 1.25 11.33
C LEU A 93 -21.66 1.87 12.10
N PRO A 94 -22.21 2.98 11.61
CA PRO A 94 -23.42 3.58 12.17
C PRO A 94 -24.55 2.58 12.30
N LEU A 95 -25.54 2.88 13.16
CA LEU A 95 -26.68 1.99 13.37
C LEU A 95 -27.75 2.14 12.28
N ALA A 96 -28.56 1.12 12.12
CA ALA A 96 -29.72 1.05 11.23
C ALA A 96 -29.40 1.39 9.75
N GLY A 97 -30.28 2.13 9.08
CA GLY A 97 -30.18 2.43 7.66
C GLY A 97 -28.94 3.23 7.24
N LEU A 98 -28.30 3.99 8.15
CA LEU A 98 -27.04 4.66 7.92
C LEU A 98 -25.88 3.65 7.82
N GLY A 99 -25.88 2.65 8.71
CA GLY A 99 -24.90 1.57 8.67
C GLY A 99 -25.00 0.71 7.41
N GLU A 100 -26.23 0.42 6.95
CA GLU A 100 -26.42 -0.32 5.69
C GLU A 100 -25.91 0.45 4.47
N ARG A 101 -26.09 1.79 4.45
CA ARG A 101 -25.52 2.64 3.40
C ARG A 101 -24.02 2.67 3.48
N GLY A 102 -23.43 2.83 4.66
CA GLY A 102 -22.00 2.77 4.90
C GLY A 102 -21.39 1.43 4.47
N ALA A 103 -22.03 0.33 4.84
CA ALA A 103 -21.61 -1.02 4.45
C ALA A 103 -21.58 -1.18 2.91
N ARG A 104 -22.64 -0.74 2.22
CA ARG A 104 -22.69 -0.78 0.75
C ARG A 104 -21.64 0.14 0.11
N ALA A 105 -21.42 1.33 0.65
CA ALA A 105 -20.40 2.25 0.17
C ALA A 105 -19.00 1.65 0.32
N LEU A 106 -18.66 1.07 1.48
CA LEU A 106 -17.38 0.39 1.69
C LEU A 106 -17.21 -0.79 0.73
N GLN A 107 -18.23 -1.62 0.57
CA GLN A 107 -18.16 -2.74 -0.38
C GLN A 107 -17.92 -2.27 -1.82
N SER A 108 -18.65 -1.24 -2.28
CA SER A 108 -18.48 -0.70 -3.63
C SER A 108 -17.12 -0.03 -3.83
N SER A 109 -16.54 0.57 -2.79
CA SER A 109 -15.23 1.22 -2.82
C SER A 109 -14.08 0.21 -2.94
N VAL A 110 -14.13 -0.92 -2.19
CA VAL A 110 -13.01 -1.87 -2.15
C VAL A 110 -13.04 -2.93 -3.25
N THR A 111 -14.22 -3.29 -3.75
CA THR A 111 -14.37 -4.39 -4.72
C THR A 111 -13.58 -4.18 -6.02
N PRO A 112 -13.58 -3.00 -6.66
CA PRO A 112 -12.81 -2.79 -7.90
C PRO A 112 -11.30 -2.97 -7.71
N SER A 113 -10.74 -2.40 -6.64
CA SER A 113 -9.30 -2.51 -6.35
C SER A 113 -8.87 -3.93 -6.00
N LEU A 114 -9.71 -4.69 -5.29
CA LEU A 114 -9.45 -6.09 -4.98
C LEU A 114 -9.59 -7.01 -6.21
N ARG A 115 -10.49 -6.68 -7.14
CA ARG A 115 -10.60 -7.40 -8.41
C ARG A 115 -9.36 -7.21 -9.28
N GLU A 116 -8.89 -5.97 -9.38
CA GLU A 116 -7.64 -5.66 -10.07
C GLU A 116 -6.44 -6.32 -9.37
N TRP A 117 -6.38 -6.25 -8.04
CA TRP A 117 -5.36 -6.94 -7.25
C TRP A 117 -5.31 -8.43 -7.55
N ARG A 118 -6.47 -9.09 -7.60
CA ARG A 118 -6.57 -10.51 -7.94
C ARG A 118 -6.06 -10.79 -9.34
N GLN A 119 -6.46 -9.98 -10.32
CA GLN A 119 -6.02 -10.13 -11.71
C GLN A 119 -4.49 -9.98 -11.82
N GLN A 120 -3.89 -9.05 -11.11
CA GLN A 120 -2.44 -8.90 -11.08
C GLN A 120 -1.74 -10.07 -10.36
N LEU A 121 -2.33 -10.62 -9.31
CA LEU A 121 -1.81 -11.82 -8.66
C LEU A 121 -1.85 -13.06 -9.58
N ASP A 122 -2.85 -13.18 -10.43
CA ASP A 122 -2.91 -14.27 -11.40
C ASP A 122 -1.85 -14.12 -12.50
N ARG A 123 -1.62 -12.88 -12.96
CA ARG A 123 -0.59 -12.57 -13.94
C ARG A 123 0.82 -12.77 -13.39
N TYR A 124 1.06 -12.38 -12.14
CA TYR A 124 2.34 -12.48 -11.44
C TYR A 124 2.23 -13.49 -10.28
N ALA A 125 1.94 -14.75 -10.62
CA ALA A 125 1.59 -15.76 -9.62
C ALA A 125 2.77 -16.20 -8.76
N HIS A 126 4.01 -16.13 -9.27
CA HIS A 126 5.17 -16.67 -8.57
C HIS A 126 5.86 -15.60 -7.71
N PRO A 127 6.18 -15.89 -6.43
CA PRO A 127 7.03 -15.02 -5.63
C PRO A 127 8.45 -15.02 -6.20
N ALA A 128 9.05 -13.84 -6.31
CA ALA A 128 10.45 -13.68 -6.70
C ALA A 128 11.32 -13.46 -5.44
N PRO A 129 12.61 -13.79 -5.50
CA PRO A 129 13.54 -13.57 -4.40
C PRO A 129 13.67 -12.06 -4.12
N ARG A 130 13.89 -11.72 -2.84
CA ARG A 130 14.21 -10.35 -2.47
C ARG A 130 15.48 -9.87 -3.17
N ARG A 131 15.50 -8.62 -3.57
CA ARG A 131 16.63 -8.00 -4.27
C ARG A 131 17.33 -7.00 -3.37
N ARG A 132 18.66 -7.12 -3.25
CA ARG A 132 19.47 -6.14 -2.53
C ARG A 132 19.74 -4.94 -3.43
N LEU A 133 19.57 -3.75 -2.87
CA LEU A 133 19.92 -2.50 -3.50
C LEU A 133 21.16 -1.95 -2.80
N LEU A 134 22.33 -2.05 -3.45
CA LEU A 134 23.56 -1.47 -2.97
C LEU A 134 24.05 -0.48 -4.02
N ILE A 135 23.94 0.81 -3.73
CA ILE A 135 24.38 1.89 -4.63
C ILE A 135 25.33 2.76 -3.83
N GLU A 136 26.56 2.88 -4.35
CA GLU A 136 27.59 3.76 -3.79
C GLU A 136 27.88 4.88 -4.79
N ARG A 137 27.60 6.11 -4.40
CA ARG A 137 27.81 7.27 -5.26
C ARG A 137 28.14 8.51 -4.43
N ASP A 138 29.19 9.22 -4.83
CA ASP A 138 29.60 10.51 -4.25
C ASP A 138 29.74 10.48 -2.72
N GLY A 139 30.23 9.37 -2.15
CA GLY A 139 30.37 9.18 -0.71
C GLY A 139 29.08 8.85 0.04
N LEU A 140 27.97 8.68 -0.68
CA LEU A 140 26.71 8.19 -0.13
C LEU A 140 26.60 6.68 -0.38
N VAL A 141 26.23 5.95 0.68
CA VAL A 141 25.94 4.52 0.59
C VAL A 141 24.44 4.32 0.77
N PHE A 142 23.83 3.78 -0.27
CA PHE A 142 22.44 3.35 -0.24
C PHE A 142 22.41 1.82 -0.15
N ASP A 143 21.93 1.29 0.96
CA ASP A 143 21.85 -0.16 1.20
C ASP A 143 20.45 -0.50 1.74
N ASP A 144 19.71 -1.21 0.94
CA ASP A 144 18.33 -1.61 1.28
C ASP A 144 17.96 -2.93 0.58
N TRP A 145 16.78 -3.46 0.90
CA TRP A 145 16.20 -4.65 0.30
C TRP A 145 14.81 -4.37 -0.25
N ILE A 146 14.52 -4.89 -1.42
CA ILE A 146 13.16 -4.94 -1.95
C ILE A 146 12.60 -6.33 -1.76
N ASP A 147 11.60 -6.42 -0.88
CA ASP A 147 10.82 -7.63 -0.64
C ASP A 147 9.49 -7.60 -1.40
N GLY A 148 8.84 -8.76 -1.53
CA GLY A 148 7.52 -8.86 -2.13
C GLY A 148 7.50 -8.73 -3.65
N LEU A 149 8.64 -8.96 -4.30
CA LEU A 149 8.72 -9.08 -5.75
C LEU A 149 7.99 -10.34 -6.23
N ARG A 150 7.39 -10.25 -7.41
CA ARG A 150 6.66 -11.35 -8.06
C ARG A 150 7.09 -11.46 -9.52
N GLN A 151 6.95 -12.67 -10.07
CA GLN A 151 7.27 -12.99 -11.46
C GLN A 151 6.02 -13.37 -12.24
N SER A 152 6.02 -13.05 -13.54
CA SER A 152 4.98 -13.46 -14.46
C SER A 152 5.04 -14.98 -14.74
N CYS A 153 3.88 -15.57 -15.01
CA CYS A 153 3.77 -16.96 -15.47
C CYS A 153 4.25 -17.14 -16.92
N GLU A 154 4.32 -16.06 -17.71
CA GLU A 154 4.55 -16.13 -19.17
C GLU A 154 6.03 -16.13 -19.56
N THR A 155 6.99 -16.22 -18.61
CA THR A 155 8.39 -15.88 -18.83
C THR A 155 9.29 -17.09 -19.16
N GLU A 156 8.78 -18.26 -19.50
CA GLU A 156 9.66 -19.38 -19.88
C GLU A 156 10.41 -19.16 -21.22
N GLU A 157 10.01 -18.19 -22.07
CA GLU A 157 10.59 -17.99 -23.40
C GLU A 157 11.16 -16.57 -23.67
N SER A 158 11.21 -15.67 -22.70
CA SER A 158 11.70 -14.28 -22.93
C SER A 158 13.12 -14.09 -22.36
N PRO A 159 14.09 -13.62 -23.18
CA PRO A 159 15.48 -13.42 -22.74
C PRO A 159 15.70 -12.29 -21.73
N ASP A 160 14.71 -11.42 -21.51
CA ASP A 160 14.79 -10.30 -20.58
C ASP A 160 14.07 -10.63 -19.26
N ALA A 161 14.71 -11.49 -18.44
CA ALA A 161 14.18 -11.90 -17.14
C ALA A 161 13.92 -10.74 -16.15
N ASP A 162 14.49 -9.57 -16.37
CA ASP A 162 14.31 -8.37 -15.55
C ASP A 162 12.94 -7.69 -15.80
N ASP A 163 12.37 -7.78 -17.00
CA ASP A 163 11.04 -7.25 -17.33
C ASP A 163 9.88 -8.09 -16.78
N ALA A 164 10.19 -9.30 -16.32
CA ALA A 164 9.23 -10.25 -15.80
C ALA A 164 8.92 -10.08 -14.30
N GLN A 165 9.65 -9.23 -13.61
CA GLN A 165 9.44 -9.00 -12.18
C GLN A 165 8.63 -7.73 -11.93
N CYS A 166 7.69 -7.81 -10.99
CA CYS A 166 6.93 -6.65 -10.53
C CYS A 166 6.82 -6.63 -9.01
N TRP A 167 6.53 -5.45 -8.50
CA TRP A 167 6.15 -5.26 -7.11
C TRP A 167 4.71 -4.76 -7.08
N LEU A 168 3.84 -5.48 -6.38
CA LEU A 168 2.44 -5.14 -6.26
C LEU A 168 2.18 -4.44 -4.92
N LEU A 169 1.50 -3.29 -4.98
CA LEU A 169 1.06 -2.55 -3.82
C LEU A 169 -0.45 -2.27 -3.92
N LEU A 170 -1.19 -2.70 -2.91
CA LEU A 170 -2.59 -2.32 -2.75
C LEU A 170 -2.66 -1.12 -1.80
N ASP A 171 -3.07 0.04 -2.34
CA ASP A 171 -3.16 1.30 -1.59
C ASP A 171 -4.63 1.75 -1.50
N PRO A 172 -5.18 1.99 -0.31
CA PRO A 172 -6.56 2.45 -0.14
C PRO A 172 -6.77 3.92 -0.53
N ARG A 173 -5.69 4.68 -0.72
CA ARG A 173 -5.76 6.10 -1.04
C ARG A 173 -6.19 6.31 -2.48
N ASN A 174 -6.94 7.37 -2.72
CA ASN A 174 -7.16 7.84 -4.08
C ASN A 174 -5.84 8.41 -4.64
N LEU A 175 -5.25 7.70 -5.62
CA LEU A 175 -3.95 8.04 -6.23
C LEU A 175 -4.08 9.11 -7.33
N LEU A 176 -5.31 9.37 -7.80
CA LEU A 176 -5.58 10.37 -8.81
C LEU A 176 -6.39 11.53 -8.21
N ASN A 177 -6.11 12.74 -8.67
CA ASN A 177 -6.92 13.91 -8.33
C ASN A 177 -8.21 13.98 -9.18
N ALA A 178 -9.06 14.98 -8.93
CA ALA A 178 -10.30 15.18 -9.68
C ALA A 178 -10.12 15.40 -11.20
N LYS A 179 -8.90 15.73 -11.64
CA LYS A 179 -8.54 15.89 -13.05
C LYS A 179 -7.93 14.62 -13.66
N GLY A 180 -7.90 13.52 -12.94
CA GLY A 180 -7.27 12.26 -13.36
C GLY A 180 -5.73 12.28 -13.34
N LEU A 181 -5.11 13.30 -12.75
CA LEU A 181 -3.66 13.39 -12.63
C LEU A 181 -3.18 12.70 -11.36
N PRO A 182 -2.03 12.02 -11.39
CA PRO A 182 -1.49 11.33 -10.24
C PRO A 182 -1.05 12.30 -9.12
N HIS A 183 -1.29 11.91 -7.88
CA HIS A 183 -0.74 12.57 -6.71
C HIS A 183 0.73 12.18 -6.51
N ALA A 184 1.65 13.07 -6.87
CA ALA A 184 3.10 12.80 -6.83
C ALA A 184 3.60 12.39 -5.44
N ASP A 185 3.10 12.99 -4.38
CA ASP A 185 3.43 12.68 -2.99
C ASP A 185 3.05 11.25 -2.59
N LYS A 186 1.92 10.75 -3.10
CA LYS A 186 1.43 9.38 -2.84
C LYS A 186 2.18 8.34 -3.67
N LEU A 187 2.57 8.67 -4.90
CA LEU A 187 3.28 7.77 -5.81
C LEU A 187 4.80 7.77 -5.63
N MET A 188 5.35 8.75 -4.92
CA MET A 188 6.79 8.87 -4.70
C MET A 188 7.45 7.58 -4.17
N PRO A 189 6.89 6.85 -3.18
CA PRO A 189 7.49 5.61 -2.70
C PRO A 189 7.60 4.53 -3.78
N VAL A 190 6.57 4.42 -4.63
CA VAL A 190 6.53 3.47 -5.74
C VAL A 190 7.53 3.85 -6.82
N TYR A 191 7.59 5.13 -7.16
CA TYR A 191 8.52 5.68 -8.14
C TYR A 191 9.99 5.48 -7.73
N LEU A 192 10.32 5.78 -6.48
CA LEU A 192 11.68 5.56 -5.96
C LEU A 192 12.09 4.08 -5.99
N ARG A 193 11.15 3.18 -5.69
CA ARG A 193 11.40 1.74 -5.79
C ARG A 193 11.62 1.29 -7.23
N SER A 194 10.84 1.80 -8.18
CA SER A 194 10.99 1.45 -9.59
C SER A 194 12.33 1.94 -10.15
N LEU A 195 12.76 3.16 -9.79
CA LEU A 195 14.07 3.68 -10.15
C LEU A 195 15.22 2.84 -9.57
N ALA A 196 15.12 2.46 -8.30
CA ALA A 196 16.13 1.65 -7.65
C ALA A 196 16.22 0.23 -8.25
N LEU A 197 15.10 -0.34 -8.69
CA LEU A 197 15.07 -1.62 -9.39
C LEU A 197 15.72 -1.54 -10.78
N SER A 198 15.43 -0.48 -11.55
CA SER A 198 16.00 -0.29 -12.89
C SER A 198 17.52 -0.06 -12.84
N ASP A 199 18.03 0.70 -11.87
CA ASP A 199 19.46 0.94 -11.72
C ASP A 199 20.22 -0.33 -11.27
N SER A 200 19.61 -1.18 -10.46
CA SER A 200 20.21 -2.43 -9.98
C SER A 200 20.26 -3.55 -11.04
N GLY A 201 19.50 -3.44 -12.14
CA GLY A 201 19.49 -4.36 -13.27
C GLY A 201 20.55 -4.07 -14.33
N SER A 202 21.18 -2.90 -14.28
CA SER A 202 22.18 -2.45 -15.29
C SER A 202 23.63 -2.85 -14.96
N ARG A 203 23.87 -3.83 -14.09
CA ARG A 203 25.22 -4.32 -13.76
C ARG A 203 25.40 -5.79 -14.07
#